data_3d58468428eb27ea0a1bbf8d8061e15a
#
_entry.id   3d58468428eb27ea0a1bbf8d8061e15a
#
_cell.length_a   1.000
_cell.length_b   1.000
_cell.length_c   1.000
_cell.angle_alpha   90.00
_cell.angle_beta   90.00
_cell.angle_gamma   90.00
#
_symmetry.space_group_name_H-M   'P 1'
#
loop_
_entity.id
_entity.type
_entity.pdbx_description
1 polymer ?
#
loop_
_entity_poly.entity_id
_entity_poly.type
_entity_poly.pdbx_seq_one_letter_code
_entity_poly.pdbx_strand_id
1 'polypeptide(L)'
;VKRAHDWGHPAIAITDHGVVQGFTDANHVIEDLDKDDPFKVIYGVEGYLVDDLTKIAENEKGQDLEGTYVVFDIETTGFSAVTDRIIEIGAVKVEDGKITDKFSTFVNPKRPIPFRITELTGITDEMVIGSLDIETILPQFIEFIGDAVLVAHNASFDVGFIEQNCKRQKIEADFTYVDTVALARVLLPALNRFKLDTVAKALNISLENHHRAVDDAGCTAEIFVKFVQMLKERELTTLAKVNEFGDLNPDSIKKLPTYHVIILARNDIGRVNLYQLVSASHLVYYNRRPRIPKSVLNEHREGLIVGSACEAGELYRALLDGKPDETIAAIVDFY
;
A
#
# COMPACT_ATOMS: atom_id res chain seq x y z
N VAL A 1 -7.32 -13.37 33.54
CA VAL A 1 -6.60 -12.67 34.58
C VAL A 1 -6.34 -13.57 35.77
N LYS A 2 -7.35 -14.03 36.53
CA LYS A 2 -7.20 -14.88 37.74
C LYS A 2 -6.26 -16.08 37.51
N ARG A 3 -6.45 -16.84 36.44
CA ARG A 3 -5.62 -18.01 36.14
C ARG A 3 -4.14 -17.65 35.90
N ALA A 4 -3.85 -16.51 35.26
CA ALA A 4 -2.48 -16.07 35.05
C ALA A 4 -1.81 -15.70 36.38
N HIS A 5 -2.56 -15.01 37.27
CA HIS A 5 -2.12 -14.73 38.62
C HIS A 5 -1.85 -16.04 39.40
N ASP A 6 -2.80 -16.98 39.41
CA ASP A 6 -2.68 -18.28 40.10
C ASP A 6 -1.49 -19.12 39.60
N TRP A 7 -1.09 -18.95 38.36
CA TRP A 7 0.08 -19.58 37.75
C TRP A 7 1.40 -18.85 38.02
N GLY A 8 1.37 -17.73 38.77
CA GLY A 8 2.55 -16.97 39.15
C GLY A 8 3.13 -16.11 38.03
N HIS A 9 2.34 -15.77 37.01
CA HIS A 9 2.80 -14.78 36.03
C HIS A 9 2.92 -13.39 36.68
N PRO A 10 3.93 -12.58 36.32
CA PRO A 10 4.09 -11.24 36.86
C PRO A 10 3.07 -10.24 36.27
N ALA A 11 2.53 -10.53 35.09
CA ALA A 11 1.56 -9.68 34.38
C ALA A 11 0.82 -10.45 33.31
N ILE A 12 -0.29 -9.86 32.82
CA ILE A 12 -1.01 -10.30 31.62
C ILE A 12 -1.47 -9.07 30.84
N ALA A 13 -1.38 -9.13 29.50
CA ALA A 13 -1.98 -8.13 28.64
C ALA A 13 -3.40 -8.53 28.22
N ILE A 14 -4.31 -7.56 28.15
CA ILE A 14 -5.66 -7.71 27.63
C ILE A 14 -5.74 -6.88 26.34
N THR A 15 -5.92 -7.57 25.22
CA THR A 15 -5.89 -6.95 23.86
C THR A 15 -7.03 -7.51 23.02
N ASP A 16 -8.26 -7.14 23.35
CA ASP A 16 -9.43 -7.55 22.58
C ASP A 16 -9.42 -6.92 21.18
N HIS A 17 -10.02 -7.62 20.20
CA HIS A 17 -10.07 -7.14 18.83
C HIS A 17 -10.96 -5.91 18.64
N GLY A 18 -10.33 -4.76 18.44
CA GLY A 18 -10.99 -3.48 18.13
C GLY A 18 -11.80 -2.86 19.26
N VAL A 19 -11.80 -3.44 20.45
CA VAL A 19 -12.62 -3.03 21.59
C VAL A 19 -11.86 -3.09 22.93
N VAL A 20 -12.41 -2.51 23.97
CA VAL A 20 -11.82 -2.44 25.32
C VAL A 20 -12.78 -2.95 26.42
N GLN A 21 -13.80 -3.72 26.05
CA GLN A 21 -14.83 -4.16 27.02
C GLN A 21 -14.28 -5.04 28.14
N GLY A 22 -13.25 -5.84 27.87
CA GLY A 22 -12.60 -6.68 28.87
C GLY A 22 -11.87 -5.91 29.99
N PHE A 23 -11.68 -4.60 29.86
CA PHE A 23 -10.94 -3.80 30.85
C PHE A 23 -11.64 -3.73 32.21
N THR A 24 -12.96 -3.59 32.23
CA THR A 24 -13.74 -3.52 33.48
C THR A 24 -13.62 -4.82 34.27
N ASP A 25 -13.80 -5.97 33.59
CA ASP A 25 -13.70 -7.27 34.25
C ASP A 25 -12.28 -7.56 34.74
N ALA A 26 -11.28 -7.15 33.95
CA ALA A 26 -9.88 -7.28 34.34
C ALA A 26 -9.54 -6.40 35.56
N ASN A 27 -10.07 -5.17 35.59
CA ASN A 27 -9.87 -4.26 36.71
C ASN A 27 -10.49 -4.78 38.02
N HIS A 28 -11.72 -5.32 37.96
CA HIS A 28 -12.36 -5.93 39.12
C HIS A 28 -11.52 -7.05 39.73
N VAL A 29 -10.84 -7.86 38.88
CA VAL A 29 -9.93 -8.90 39.39
C VAL A 29 -8.74 -8.30 40.14
N ILE A 30 -8.19 -7.18 39.66
CA ILE A 30 -7.07 -6.50 40.35
C ILE A 30 -7.55 -5.87 41.67
N GLU A 31 -8.74 -5.30 41.68
CA GLU A 31 -9.32 -4.72 42.92
C GLU A 31 -9.57 -5.78 44.00
N ASP A 32 -9.79 -7.05 43.61
CA ASP A 32 -9.96 -8.19 44.51
C ASP A 32 -8.65 -8.75 45.09
N LEU A 33 -7.48 -8.37 44.52
CA LEU A 33 -6.16 -8.81 44.99
C LEU A 33 -5.70 -7.98 46.20
N ASP A 34 -4.73 -8.51 46.96
CA ASP A 34 -4.08 -7.77 48.02
C ASP A 34 -3.38 -6.50 47.46
N LYS A 35 -3.42 -5.41 48.24
CA LYS A 35 -2.85 -4.12 47.81
C LYS A 35 -1.36 -4.16 47.48
N ASP A 36 -0.63 -5.09 48.09
CA ASP A 36 0.79 -5.29 47.91
C ASP A 36 1.11 -6.39 46.84
N ASP A 37 0.08 -6.94 46.17
CA ASP A 37 0.28 -7.94 45.11
C ASP A 37 0.98 -7.30 43.90
N PRO A 38 2.13 -7.85 43.46
CA PRO A 38 2.90 -7.29 42.37
C PRO A 38 2.30 -7.54 40.96
N PHE A 39 1.26 -8.36 40.86
CA PHE A 39 0.65 -8.74 39.59
C PHE A 39 0.06 -7.53 38.86
N LYS A 40 0.29 -7.45 37.54
CA LYS A 40 -0.16 -6.34 36.70
C LYS A 40 -1.04 -6.79 35.54
N VAL A 41 -2.07 -6.01 35.24
CA VAL A 41 -2.77 -6.06 33.96
C VAL A 41 -2.27 -4.93 33.07
N ILE A 42 -1.85 -5.30 31.85
CA ILE A 42 -1.46 -4.37 30.80
C ILE A 42 -2.68 -4.21 29.88
N TYR A 43 -3.21 -2.99 29.81
CA TYR A 43 -4.40 -2.68 29.01
C TYR A 43 -4.01 -2.27 27.60
N GLY A 44 -4.67 -2.86 26.61
CA GLY A 44 -4.39 -2.60 25.20
C GLY A 44 -5.53 -3.02 24.29
N VAL A 45 -5.32 -2.91 23.00
CA VAL A 45 -6.24 -3.32 21.96
C VAL A 45 -5.48 -3.97 20.81
N GLU A 46 -6.02 -5.03 20.22
CA GLU A 46 -5.62 -5.47 18.89
C GLU A 46 -6.47 -4.70 17.88
N GLY A 47 -5.89 -3.63 17.32
CA GLY A 47 -6.56 -2.71 16.41
C GLY A 47 -6.46 -3.12 14.95
N TYR A 48 -7.22 -2.43 14.12
CA TYR A 48 -7.21 -2.55 12.65
C TYR A 48 -6.58 -1.29 12.05
N LEU A 49 -5.25 -1.32 11.92
CA LEU A 49 -4.44 -0.23 11.37
C LEU A 49 -4.75 -0.03 9.89
N VAL A 50 -4.79 1.22 9.46
CA VAL A 50 -4.94 1.62 8.07
C VAL A 50 -3.80 2.56 7.71
N ASP A 51 -3.12 2.29 6.60
CA ASP A 51 -2.10 3.19 6.07
C ASP A 51 -2.75 4.28 5.23
N ASP A 52 -2.97 5.42 5.84
CA ASP A 52 -3.49 6.65 5.23
C ASP A 52 -2.39 7.68 4.98
N LEU A 53 -1.12 7.32 5.19
CA LEU A 53 0.04 8.17 4.95
C LEU A 53 0.59 8.02 3.53
N THR A 54 0.19 6.95 2.82
CA THR A 54 0.59 6.73 1.42
C THR A 54 0.01 7.82 0.54
N LYS A 55 0.87 8.50 -0.18
CA LYS A 55 0.50 9.59 -1.10
C LYS A 55 -0.02 9.04 -2.43
N ILE A 56 -0.76 9.88 -3.16
CA ILE A 56 -1.18 9.61 -4.55
C ILE A 56 0.02 9.68 -5.49
N ALA A 57 0.84 10.73 -5.31
CA ALA A 57 2.10 10.92 -6.01
C ALA A 57 3.26 10.81 -5.03
N GLU A 58 4.06 9.76 -5.17
CA GLU A 58 5.25 9.54 -4.36
C GLU A 58 6.45 10.28 -4.96
N ASN A 59 7.35 10.77 -4.09
CA ASN A 59 8.57 11.48 -4.46
C ASN A 59 8.30 12.64 -5.43
N GLU A 60 7.20 13.38 -5.21
CA GLU A 60 6.86 14.54 -6.04
C GLU A 60 7.84 15.69 -5.78
N LYS A 61 8.16 16.44 -6.84
CA LYS A 61 9.14 17.53 -6.87
C LYS A 61 8.52 18.83 -7.40
N GLY A 62 7.21 18.99 -7.20
CA GLY A 62 6.47 20.16 -7.67
C GLY A 62 6.06 20.10 -9.15
N GLN A 63 5.99 18.90 -9.74
CA GLN A 63 5.59 18.73 -11.14
C GLN A 63 4.14 19.19 -11.37
N ASP A 64 3.93 19.84 -12.53
CA ASP A 64 2.60 20.18 -13.02
C ASP A 64 1.86 18.95 -13.55
N LEU A 65 0.52 18.99 -13.53
CA LEU A 65 -0.32 17.95 -14.15
C LEU A 65 -0.26 17.96 -15.69
N GLU A 66 0.32 18.98 -16.31
CA GLU A 66 0.51 19.09 -17.76
C GLU A 66 1.92 18.63 -18.19
N GLY A 67 2.45 17.61 -17.52
CA GLY A 67 3.76 17.05 -17.82
C GLY A 67 3.71 15.85 -18.77
N THR A 68 4.89 15.31 -19.02
CA THR A 68 5.06 14.02 -19.70
C THR A 68 4.97 12.91 -18.68
N TYR A 69 4.21 11.88 -19.04
CA TYR A 69 4.00 10.69 -18.22
C TYR A 69 4.40 9.43 -18.97
N VAL A 70 4.98 8.48 -18.27
CA VAL A 70 5.13 7.10 -18.75
C VAL A 70 4.24 6.22 -17.91
N VAL A 71 3.15 5.78 -18.52
CA VAL A 71 2.21 4.85 -17.91
C VAL A 71 2.64 3.45 -18.25
N PHE A 72 2.88 2.61 -17.25
CA PHE A 72 3.44 1.29 -17.48
C PHE A 72 2.82 0.22 -16.58
N ASP A 73 3.01 -1.01 -17.00
CA ASP A 73 2.63 -2.22 -16.30
C ASP A 73 3.69 -3.29 -16.56
N ILE A 74 3.86 -4.23 -15.64
CA ILE A 74 4.80 -5.33 -15.79
C ILE A 74 4.14 -6.67 -15.48
N GLU A 75 4.57 -7.71 -16.20
CA GLU A 75 4.29 -9.08 -15.80
C GLU A 75 5.53 -9.73 -15.18
N THR A 76 5.32 -10.57 -14.17
CA THR A 76 6.40 -11.09 -13.32
C THR A 76 6.23 -12.57 -13.02
N THR A 77 7.30 -13.26 -12.58
CA THR A 77 7.24 -14.66 -12.15
C THR A 77 6.60 -14.86 -10.78
N GLY A 78 6.28 -13.77 -10.07
CA GLY A 78 5.67 -13.77 -8.73
C GLY A 78 5.59 -12.37 -8.15
N PHE A 79 5.36 -12.24 -6.85
CA PHE A 79 5.01 -10.95 -6.24
C PHE A 79 6.18 -10.23 -5.57
N SER A 80 7.32 -10.89 -5.40
CA SER A 80 8.47 -10.32 -4.70
C SER A 80 9.47 -9.68 -5.65
N ALA A 81 9.66 -8.37 -5.60
CA ALA A 81 10.69 -7.66 -6.36
C ALA A 81 12.12 -8.16 -6.04
N VAL A 82 12.33 -8.76 -4.85
CA VAL A 82 13.62 -9.28 -4.41
C VAL A 82 13.91 -10.64 -5.04
N THR A 83 12.95 -11.56 -5.05
CA THR A 83 13.16 -12.95 -5.45
C THR A 83 12.63 -13.28 -6.84
N ASP A 84 11.59 -12.57 -7.29
CA ASP A 84 10.96 -12.82 -8.58
C ASP A 84 11.58 -11.99 -9.72
N ARG A 85 11.13 -12.23 -10.94
CA ARG A 85 11.70 -11.66 -12.16
C ARG A 85 10.62 -11.08 -13.04
N ILE A 86 10.94 -9.99 -13.72
CA ILE A 86 10.09 -9.42 -14.77
C ILE A 86 10.13 -10.35 -16.00
N ILE A 87 8.98 -10.56 -16.63
CA ILE A 87 8.82 -11.34 -17.85
C ILE A 87 8.22 -10.54 -19.01
N GLU A 88 7.55 -9.43 -18.75
CA GLU A 88 7.09 -8.47 -19.75
C GLU A 88 7.15 -7.03 -19.16
N ILE A 89 7.49 -6.04 -19.98
CA ILE A 89 7.33 -4.61 -19.68
C ILE A 89 6.49 -4.02 -20.80
N GLY A 90 5.36 -3.41 -20.44
CA GLY A 90 4.51 -2.63 -21.31
C GLY A 90 4.41 -1.20 -20.84
N ALA A 91 4.65 -0.23 -21.70
CA ALA A 91 4.51 1.19 -21.34
C ALA A 91 4.01 2.03 -22.52
N VAL A 92 3.37 3.13 -22.18
CA VAL A 92 2.98 4.15 -23.13
C VAL A 92 3.40 5.53 -22.60
N LYS A 93 3.90 6.37 -23.49
CA LYS A 93 4.21 7.77 -23.16
C LYS A 93 2.99 8.62 -23.43
N VAL A 94 2.64 9.46 -22.48
CA VAL A 94 1.47 10.36 -22.56
C VAL A 94 1.97 11.80 -22.49
N GLU A 95 1.65 12.58 -23.49
CA GLU A 95 1.95 14.02 -23.59
C GLU A 95 0.67 14.74 -24.03
N ASP A 96 0.33 15.83 -23.36
CA ASP A 96 -0.90 16.61 -23.62
C ASP A 96 -2.18 15.75 -23.66
N GLY A 97 -2.24 14.73 -22.80
CA GLY A 97 -3.37 13.82 -22.71
C GLY A 97 -3.52 12.83 -23.88
N LYS A 98 -2.46 12.64 -24.67
CA LYS A 98 -2.44 11.70 -25.80
C LYS A 98 -1.25 10.73 -25.67
N ILE A 99 -1.47 9.51 -26.10
CA ILE A 99 -0.38 8.53 -26.23
C ILE A 99 0.46 8.90 -27.45
N THR A 100 1.74 9.16 -27.22
CA THR A 100 2.70 9.59 -28.26
C THR A 100 3.72 8.52 -28.63
N ASP A 101 4.02 7.60 -27.72
CA ASP A 101 4.99 6.52 -27.94
C ASP A 101 4.66 5.28 -27.13
N LYS A 102 5.25 4.13 -27.48
CA LYS A 102 5.04 2.83 -26.83
C LYS A 102 6.35 2.09 -26.65
N PHE A 103 6.46 1.43 -25.51
CA PHE A 103 7.51 0.45 -25.21
C PHE A 103 6.83 -0.88 -24.84
N SER A 104 7.19 -1.96 -25.51
CA SER A 104 6.63 -3.29 -25.23
C SER A 104 7.66 -4.35 -25.54
N THR A 105 8.01 -5.15 -24.53
CA THR A 105 9.00 -6.21 -24.71
C THR A 105 8.82 -7.33 -23.71
N PHE A 106 9.00 -8.57 -24.15
CA PHE A 106 9.25 -9.68 -23.26
C PHE A 106 10.65 -9.62 -22.68
N VAL A 107 10.80 -10.15 -21.49
CA VAL A 107 12.06 -10.22 -20.75
C VAL A 107 12.34 -11.67 -20.41
N ASN A 108 13.53 -12.15 -20.72
CA ASN A 108 13.95 -13.50 -20.33
C ASN A 108 14.29 -13.52 -18.83
N PRO A 109 13.51 -14.21 -17.99
CA PRO A 109 13.74 -14.26 -16.54
C PRO A 109 14.95 -15.15 -16.16
N LYS A 110 15.55 -15.86 -17.11
CA LYS A 110 16.62 -16.87 -16.89
C LYS A 110 16.24 -17.97 -15.88
N ARG A 111 14.95 -18.23 -15.77
CA ARG A 111 14.37 -19.27 -14.91
C ARG A 111 12.99 -19.66 -15.44
N PRO A 112 12.49 -20.87 -15.13
CA PRO A 112 11.14 -21.26 -15.54
C PRO A 112 10.06 -20.34 -14.93
N ILE A 113 9.03 -20.04 -15.72
CA ILE A 113 7.85 -19.32 -15.28
C ILE A 113 6.96 -20.29 -14.50
N PRO A 114 6.54 -19.95 -13.25
CA PRO A 114 5.63 -20.81 -12.51
C PRO A 114 4.31 -21.03 -13.25
N PHE A 115 3.81 -22.25 -13.26
CA PHE A 115 2.59 -22.64 -13.98
C PHE A 115 1.39 -21.70 -13.70
N ARG A 116 1.19 -21.33 -12.43
CA ARG A 116 0.12 -20.41 -12.05
C ARG A 116 0.25 -19.02 -12.68
N ILE A 117 1.47 -18.56 -12.97
CA ILE A 117 1.73 -17.28 -13.63
C ILE A 117 1.39 -17.41 -15.12
N THR A 118 1.81 -18.51 -15.74
CA THR A 118 1.40 -18.81 -17.14
C THR A 118 -0.13 -18.89 -17.27
N GLU A 119 -0.83 -19.51 -16.31
CA GLU A 119 -2.30 -19.53 -16.32
C GLU A 119 -2.92 -18.13 -16.17
N LEU A 120 -2.29 -17.24 -15.41
CA LEU A 120 -2.77 -15.88 -15.17
C LEU A 120 -2.52 -14.95 -16.34
N THR A 121 -1.28 -14.97 -16.87
CA THR A 121 -0.79 -13.99 -17.86
C THR A 121 -0.82 -14.49 -19.30
N GLY A 122 -0.93 -15.81 -19.48
CA GLY A 122 -0.77 -16.45 -20.79
C GLY A 122 0.67 -16.48 -21.30
N ILE A 123 1.64 -15.94 -20.54
CA ILE A 123 3.06 -15.90 -20.96
C ILE A 123 3.71 -17.25 -20.63
N THR A 124 4.31 -17.87 -21.66
CA THR A 124 4.99 -19.15 -21.53
C THR A 124 6.52 -19.01 -21.63
N ASP A 125 7.25 -20.05 -21.19
CA ASP A 125 8.71 -20.06 -21.29
C ASP A 125 9.18 -19.91 -22.75
N GLU A 126 8.46 -20.49 -23.72
CA GLU A 126 8.78 -20.38 -25.14
C GLU A 126 8.70 -18.95 -25.67
N MET A 127 7.80 -18.14 -25.12
CA MET A 127 7.63 -16.74 -25.53
C MET A 127 8.80 -15.86 -25.07
N VAL A 128 9.41 -16.17 -23.93
CA VAL A 128 10.43 -15.33 -23.30
C VAL A 128 11.86 -15.82 -23.48
N ILE A 129 12.07 -17.10 -23.81
CA ILE A 129 13.41 -17.71 -23.88
C ILE A 129 14.33 -17.05 -24.92
N GLY A 130 13.76 -16.52 -25.99
CA GLY A 130 14.49 -15.82 -27.05
C GLY A 130 14.63 -14.31 -26.82
N SER A 131 14.03 -13.78 -25.74
CA SER A 131 14.07 -12.36 -25.42
C SER A 131 15.37 -11.96 -24.71
N LEU A 132 15.68 -10.67 -24.74
CA LEU A 132 16.79 -10.11 -23.96
C LEU A 132 16.49 -10.22 -22.46
N ASP A 133 17.54 -10.20 -21.66
CA ASP A 133 17.43 -10.17 -20.21
C ASP A 133 17.18 -8.77 -19.68
N ILE A 134 16.82 -8.69 -18.39
CA ILE A 134 16.51 -7.42 -17.72
C ILE A 134 17.75 -6.50 -17.66
N GLU A 135 18.94 -7.07 -17.63
CA GLU A 135 20.19 -6.31 -17.63
C GLU A 135 20.38 -5.50 -18.91
N THR A 136 19.86 -6.01 -20.02
CA THR A 136 19.91 -5.34 -21.32
C THR A 136 18.70 -4.43 -21.58
N ILE A 137 17.51 -4.83 -21.08
CA ILE A 137 16.26 -4.11 -21.34
C ILE A 137 16.10 -2.91 -20.42
N LEU A 138 16.51 -3.01 -19.14
CA LEU A 138 16.30 -1.94 -18.16
C LEU A 138 16.93 -0.60 -18.59
N PRO A 139 18.17 -0.53 -19.08
CA PRO A 139 18.73 0.73 -19.59
C PRO A 139 17.89 1.38 -20.69
N GLN A 140 17.33 0.55 -21.61
CA GLN A 140 16.46 1.04 -22.69
C GLN A 140 15.13 1.57 -22.13
N PHE A 141 14.59 0.91 -21.12
CA PHE A 141 13.37 1.37 -20.45
C PHE A 141 13.61 2.66 -19.69
N ILE A 142 14.74 2.79 -18.99
CA ILE A 142 15.12 4.04 -18.32
C ILE A 142 15.28 5.19 -19.31
N GLU A 143 15.90 4.94 -20.47
CA GLU A 143 16.00 5.93 -21.56
C GLU A 143 14.60 6.32 -22.09
N PHE A 144 13.68 5.34 -22.22
CA PHE A 144 12.29 5.62 -22.62
C PHE A 144 11.56 6.48 -21.59
N ILE A 145 11.77 6.24 -20.28
CA ILE A 145 11.21 7.06 -19.20
C ILE A 145 11.73 8.50 -19.30
N GLY A 146 13.05 8.70 -19.40
CA GLY A 146 13.65 10.01 -19.34
C GLY A 146 13.28 10.75 -18.05
N ASP A 147 12.82 12.00 -18.18
CA ASP A 147 12.39 12.85 -17.05
C ASP A 147 10.87 12.75 -16.75
N ALA A 148 10.16 11.81 -17.36
CA ALA A 148 8.72 11.66 -17.21
C ALA A 148 8.33 11.17 -15.80
N VAL A 149 7.15 11.57 -15.34
CA VAL A 149 6.51 10.99 -14.16
C VAL A 149 5.98 9.59 -14.52
N LEU A 150 6.30 8.61 -13.69
CA LEU A 150 5.77 7.26 -13.84
C LEU A 150 4.32 7.18 -13.37
N VAL A 151 3.53 6.36 -14.03
CA VAL A 151 2.14 6.08 -13.62
C VAL A 151 1.88 4.59 -13.75
N ALA A 152 1.29 3.98 -12.73
CA ALA A 152 0.85 2.60 -12.80
C ALA A 152 -0.41 2.35 -11.97
N HIS A 153 -1.02 1.19 -12.13
CA HIS A 153 -2.20 0.79 -11.38
C HIS A 153 -1.81 -0.12 -10.21
N ASN A 154 -1.74 0.41 -8.99
CA ASN A 154 -1.07 -0.14 -7.81
C ASN A 154 0.45 0.01 -7.93
N ALA A 155 0.88 1.24 -8.22
CA ALA A 155 2.20 1.62 -8.70
C ALA A 155 3.38 1.12 -7.83
N SER A 156 3.19 0.97 -6.52
CA SER A 156 4.24 0.47 -5.63
C SER A 156 4.74 -0.94 -5.98
N PHE A 157 3.92 -1.74 -6.67
CA PHE A 157 4.30 -3.06 -7.16
C PHE A 157 5.26 -2.93 -8.35
N ASP A 158 4.82 -2.26 -9.40
CA ASP A 158 5.56 -2.13 -10.65
C ASP A 158 6.86 -1.34 -10.47
N VAL A 159 6.77 -0.18 -9.81
CA VAL A 159 7.92 0.67 -9.51
C VAL A 159 8.93 -0.07 -8.64
N GLY A 160 8.48 -0.82 -7.62
CA GLY A 160 9.36 -1.59 -6.76
C GLY A 160 10.19 -2.65 -7.49
N PHE A 161 9.65 -3.28 -8.54
CA PHE A 161 10.43 -4.18 -9.40
C PHE A 161 11.47 -3.43 -10.24
N ILE A 162 11.12 -2.25 -10.79
CA ILE A 162 12.06 -1.43 -11.56
C ILE A 162 13.18 -0.92 -10.65
N GLU A 163 12.87 -0.33 -9.50
CA GLU A 163 13.86 0.16 -8.53
C GLU A 163 14.80 -0.95 -8.05
N GLN A 164 14.25 -2.14 -7.73
CA GLN A 164 15.08 -3.27 -7.30
C GLN A 164 16.04 -3.74 -8.41
N ASN A 165 15.64 -3.70 -9.68
CA ASN A 165 16.53 -4.01 -10.79
C ASN A 165 17.54 -2.87 -11.07
N CYS A 166 17.15 -1.61 -10.91
CA CYS A 166 18.08 -0.46 -10.92
C CYS A 166 19.16 -0.62 -9.85
N LYS A 167 18.77 -0.94 -8.62
CA LYS A 167 19.70 -1.19 -7.50
C LYS A 167 20.70 -2.30 -7.82
N ARG A 168 20.24 -3.42 -8.40
CA ARG A 168 21.12 -4.53 -8.82
C ARG A 168 22.13 -4.13 -9.88
N GLN A 169 21.72 -3.27 -10.80
CA GLN A 169 22.59 -2.80 -11.90
C GLN A 169 23.34 -1.51 -11.58
N LYS A 170 23.16 -0.96 -10.34
CA LYS A 170 23.75 0.31 -9.90
C LYS A 170 23.35 1.50 -10.79
N ILE A 171 22.13 1.48 -11.30
CA ILE A 171 21.49 2.57 -12.00
C ILE A 171 20.80 3.43 -10.95
N GLU A 172 20.98 4.75 -11.03
CA GLU A 172 20.28 5.69 -10.16
C GLU A 172 18.78 5.65 -10.47
N ALA A 173 17.95 5.52 -9.43
CA ALA A 173 16.50 5.48 -9.52
C ALA A 173 15.92 6.51 -8.53
N ASP A 174 15.46 7.62 -9.08
CA ASP A 174 14.84 8.72 -8.31
C ASP A 174 13.51 9.12 -9.00
N PHE A 175 12.62 8.12 -9.13
CA PHE A 175 11.38 8.29 -9.87
C PHE A 175 10.33 9.03 -9.04
N THR A 176 9.65 9.98 -9.65
CA THR A 176 8.33 10.42 -9.21
C THR A 176 7.29 9.50 -9.84
N TYR A 177 6.34 8.99 -9.06
CA TYR A 177 5.28 8.16 -9.63
C TYR A 177 3.90 8.43 -9.02
N VAL A 178 2.86 8.17 -9.80
CA VAL A 178 1.45 8.34 -9.44
C VAL A 178 0.74 7.00 -9.44
N ASP A 179 0.03 6.70 -8.36
CA ASP A 179 -0.81 5.50 -8.24
C ASP A 179 -2.26 5.78 -8.66
N THR A 180 -2.70 5.17 -9.77
CA THR A 180 -4.08 5.33 -10.24
C THR A 180 -5.11 4.63 -9.34
N VAL A 181 -4.73 3.65 -8.51
CA VAL A 181 -5.62 3.09 -7.47
C VAL A 181 -5.89 4.11 -6.38
N ALA A 182 -4.85 4.84 -5.93
CA ALA A 182 -5.00 5.91 -4.96
C ALA A 182 -5.88 7.05 -5.52
N LEU A 183 -5.64 7.47 -6.76
CA LEU A 183 -6.50 8.44 -7.46
C LEU A 183 -7.96 7.96 -7.56
N ALA A 184 -8.17 6.70 -7.94
CA ALA A 184 -9.52 6.15 -8.09
C ALA A 184 -10.29 6.15 -6.76
N ARG A 185 -9.63 5.90 -5.64
CA ARG A 185 -10.25 5.95 -4.30
C ARG A 185 -10.83 7.32 -3.98
N VAL A 186 -10.15 8.37 -4.40
CA VAL A 186 -10.55 9.77 -4.12
C VAL A 186 -11.53 10.29 -5.16
N LEU A 187 -11.29 10.00 -6.45
CA LEU A 187 -12.10 10.53 -7.55
C LEU A 187 -13.37 9.73 -7.82
N LEU A 188 -13.39 8.43 -7.48
CA LEU A 188 -14.52 7.53 -7.68
C LEU A 188 -15.01 6.92 -6.35
N PRO A 189 -15.43 7.73 -5.38
CA PRO A 189 -15.75 7.27 -4.02
C PRO A 189 -16.94 6.30 -3.96
N ALA A 190 -17.75 6.21 -5.00
CA ALA A 190 -18.87 5.26 -5.09
C ALA A 190 -18.41 3.81 -5.33
N LEU A 191 -17.18 3.60 -5.81
CA LEU A 191 -16.66 2.25 -6.05
C LEU A 191 -16.28 1.54 -4.75
N ASN A 192 -16.55 0.23 -4.71
CA ASN A 192 -16.14 -0.64 -3.59
C ASN A 192 -14.88 -1.46 -3.89
N ARG A 193 -14.44 -1.49 -5.15
CA ARG A 193 -13.25 -2.19 -5.63
C ARG A 193 -12.56 -1.32 -6.68
N PHE A 194 -11.24 -1.37 -6.69
CA PHE A 194 -10.41 -0.52 -7.54
C PHE A 194 -9.47 -1.34 -8.43
N LYS A 195 -9.90 -2.53 -8.87
CA LYS A 195 -9.20 -3.29 -9.90
C LYS A 195 -9.28 -2.55 -11.23
N LEU A 196 -8.30 -2.75 -12.11
CA LEU A 196 -8.20 -2.06 -13.39
C LEU A 196 -9.50 -2.17 -14.22
N ASP A 197 -10.03 -3.39 -14.35
CA ASP A 197 -11.29 -3.68 -15.05
C ASP A 197 -12.48 -2.91 -14.47
N THR A 198 -12.56 -2.81 -13.16
CA THR A 198 -13.64 -2.13 -12.45
C THR A 198 -13.57 -0.62 -12.64
N VAL A 199 -12.37 -0.04 -12.58
CA VAL A 199 -12.13 1.40 -12.80
C VAL A 199 -12.36 1.76 -14.27
N ALA A 200 -11.83 0.97 -15.20
CA ALA A 200 -12.05 1.14 -16.64
C ALA A 200 -13.54 1.17 -16.98
N LYS A 201 -14.30 0.17 -16.49
CA LYS A 201 -15.75 0.08 -16.68
C LYS A 201 -16.48 1.30 -16.12
N ALA A 202 -16.12 1.78 -14.92
CA ALA A 202 -16.73 2.95 -14.31
C ALA A 202 -16.50 4.23 -15.12
N LEU A 203 -15.41 4.30 -15.83
CA LEU A 203 -15.04 5.41 -16.71
C LEU A 203 -15.45 5.20 -18.18
N ASN A 204 -16.14 4.11 -18.52
CA ASN A 204 -16.48 3.71 -19.90
C ASN A 204 -15.24 3.63 -20.81
N ILE A 205 -14.19 2.97 -20.31
CA ILE A 205 -12.96 2.65 -21.05
C ILE A 205 -13.00 1.17 -21.40
N SER A 206 -12.65 0.81 -22.66
CA SER A 206 -12.52 -0.57 -23.09
C SER A 206 -11.20 -1.15 -22.59
N LEU A 207 -11.25 -2.38 -22.09
CA LEU A 207 -10.06 -3.16 -21.73
C LEU A 207 -10.08 -4.44 -22.59
N GLU A 208 -9.27 -4.42 -23.63
CA GLU A 208 -9.04 -5.58 -24.51
C GLU A 208 -7.73 -6.28 -24.11
N ASN A 209 -7.69 -7.60 -24.23
CA ASN A 209 -6.50 -8.43 -23.93
C ASN A 209 -5.90 -8.21 -22.53
N HIS A 210 -6.73 -8.17 -21.52
CA HIS A 210 -6.27 -8.08 -20.12
C HIS A 210 -5.18 -9.14 -19.81
N HIS A 211 -4.18 -8.76 -19.00
CA HIS A 211 -2.95 -9.48 -18.70
C HIS A 211 -1.89 -9.50 -19.84
N ARG A 212 -1.88 -8.44 -20.66
CA ARG A 212 -0.76 -8.07 -21.50
C ARG A 212 -0.30 -6.69 -21.07
N ALA A 213 0.93 -6.59 -20.60
CA ALA A 213 1.46 -5.38 -19.95
C ALA A 213 1.23 -4.10 -20.76
N VAL A 214 1.39 -4.14 -22.09
CA VAL A 214 1.18 -2.95 -22.93
C VAL A 214 -0.30 -2.56 -23.07
N ASP A 215 -1.23 -3.51 -23.05
CA ASP A 215 -2.66 -3.25 -23.14
C ASP A 215 -3.19 -2.73 -21.79
N ASP A 216 -2.72 -3.29 -20.68
CA ASP A 216 -3.03 -2.82 -19.32
C ASP A 216 -2.43 -1.42 -19.08
N ALA A 217 -1.21 -1.14 -19.54
CA ALA A 217 -0.61 0.20 -19.54
C ALA A 217 -1.42 1.21 -20.39
N GLY A 218 -1.89 0.79 -21.57
CA GLY A 218 -2.76 1.62 -22.43
C GLY A 218 -4.08 1.96 -21.76
N CYS A 219 -4.76 0.98 -21.16
CA CYS A 219 -6.00 1.19 -20.41
C CYS A 219 -5.75 2.10 -19.20
N THR A 220 -4.66 1.87 -18.46
CA THR A 220 -4.25 2.72 -17.33
C THR A 220 -3.99 4.15 -17.77
N ALA A 221 -3.41 4.36 -18.95
CA ALA A 221 -3.17 5.69 -19.53
C ALA A 221 -4.49 6.42 -19.83
N GLU A 222 -5.46 5.74 -20.43
CA GLU A 222 -6.79 6.35 -20.68
C GLU A 222 -7.49 6.71 -19.35
N ILE A 223 -7.40 5.84 -18.34
CA ILE A 223 -7.91 6.12 -16.98
C ILE A 223 -7.22 7.35 -16.42
N PHE A 224 -5.88 7.40 -16.47
CA PHE A 224 -5.09 8.50 -15.94
C PHE A 224 -5.43 9.83 -16.63
N VAL A 225 -5.55 9.86 -17.95
CA VAL A 225 -5.96 11.05 -18.69
C VAL A 225 -7.31 11.58 -18.24
N LYS A 226 -8.30 10.70 -18.00
CA LYS A 226 -9.59 11.10 -17.44
C LYS A 226 -9.47 11.61 -16.02
N PHE A 227 -8.63 11.00 -15.19
CA PHE A 227 -8.36 11.51 -13.83
C PHE A 227 -7.72 12.90 -13.86
N VAL A 228 -6.74 13.14 -14.73
CA VAL A 228 -6.14 14.47 -14.92
C VAL A 228 -7.21 15.52 -15.29
N GLN A 229 -8.16 15.19 -16.17
CA GLN A 229 -9.27 16.07 -16.51
C GLN A 229 -10.15 16.37 -15.27
N MET A 230 -10.51 15.35 -14.50
CA MET A 230 -11.30 15.50 -13.28
C MET A 230 -10.56 16.33 -12.20
N LEU A 231 -9.23 16.23 -12.13
CA LEU A 231 -8.40 17.03 -11.22
C LEU A 231 -8.35 18.51 -11.67
N LYS A 232 -8.19 18.75 -12.96
CA LYS A 232 -8.21 20.11 -13.54
C LYS A 232 -9.55 20.81 -13.33
N GLU A 233 -10.68 20.10 -13.45
CA GLU A 233 -12.02 20.63 -13.15
C GLU A 233 -12.14 21.08 -11.67
N ARG A 234 -11.26 20.60 -10.79
CA ARG A 234 -11.15 20.96 -9.37
C ARG A 234 -10.05 21.99 -9.11
N GLU A 235 -9.50 22.60 -10.17
CA GLU A 235 -8.42 23.60 -10.10
C GLU A 235 -7.12 23.06 -9.47
N LEU A 236 -6.94 21.74 -9.47
CA LEU A 236 -5.69 21.11 -9.06
C LEU A 236 -4.73 21.09 -10.24
N THR A 237 -3.57 21.72 -10.08
CA THR A 237 -2.61 21.95 -11.20
C THR A 237 -1.28 21.26 -11.00
N THR A 238 -0.95 20.82 -9.77
CA THR A 238 0.33 20.20 -9.45
C THR A 238 0.15 18.88 -8.68
N LEU A 239 1.14 17.98 -8.74
CA LEU A 239 1.13 16.73 -7.97
C LEU A 239 1.09 16.97 -6.45
N ALA A 240 1.73 18.05 -5.96
CA ALA A 240 1.65 18.44 -4.56
C ALA A 240 0.19 18.72 -4.13
N LYS A 241 -0.56 19.51 -4.92
CA LYS A 241 -1.99 19.78 -4.67
C LYS A 241 -2.85 18.52 -4.79
N VAL A 242 -2.48 17.58 -5.66
CA VAL A 242 -3.16 16.29 -5.76
C VAL A 242 -2.96 15.46 -4.48
N ASN A 243 -1.76 15.49 -3.89
CA ASN A 243 -1.52 14.85 -2.60
C ASN A 243 -2.33 15.50 -1.48
N GLU A 244 -2.35 16.84 -1.40
CA GLU A 244 -3.19 17.58 -0.43
C GLU A 244 -4.69 17.25 -0.58
N PHE A 245 -5.17 17.16 -1.83
CA PHE A 245 -6.54 16.74 -2.10
C PHE A 245 -6.79 15.28 -1.74
N GLY A 246 -5.77 14.44 -1.87
CA GLY A 246 -5.76 13.03 -1.49
C GLY A 246 -5.67 12.81 0.02
N ASP A 247 -5.34 13.84 0.81
CA ASP A 247 -5.41 13.79 2.28
C ASP A 247 -6.83 13.39 2.67
N LEU A 248 -6.92 12.12 3.01
CA LEU A 248 -8.13 11.33 2.85
C LEU A 248 -9.19 11.77 3.85
N ASN A 249 -10.36 12.12 3.34
CA ASN A 249 -11.53 12.22 4.20
C ASN A 249 -11.86 10.84 4.82
N PRO A 250 -12.59 10.80 5.96
CA PRO A 250 -12.90 9.55 6.65
C PRO A 250 -13.54 8.47 5.77
N ASP A 251 -14.31 8.85 4.75
CA ASP A 251 -14.99 7.89 3.88
C ASP A 251 -14.04 7.18 2.90
N SER A 252 -12.97 7.84 2.50
CA SER A 252 -11.89 7.23 1.72
C SER A 252 -11.03 6.31 2.59
N ILE A 253 -10.66 6.74 3.80
CA ILE A 253 -9.92 5.94 4.78
C ILE A 253 -10.65 4.62 5.09
N LYS A 254 -11.97 4.64 5.22
CA LYS A 254 -12.80 3.44 5.44
C LYS A 254 -12.67 2.35 4.38
N LYS A 255 -12.15 2.67 3.19
CA LYS A 255 -11.99 1.73 2.06
C LYS A 255 -10.57 1.17 1.92
N LEU A 256 -9.62 1.69 2.69
CA LEU A 256 -8.24 1.21 2.67
C LEU A 256 -8.13 -0.20 3.30
N PRO A 257 -7.13 -1.00 2.93
CA PRO A 257 -6.83 -2.27 3.57
C PRO A 257 -6.55 -2.08 5.06
N THR A 258 -6.80 -3.12 5.86
CA THR A 258 -6.53 -3.12 7.29
C THR A 258 -5.48 -4.14 7.64
N TYR A 259 -4.60 -3.77 8.57
CA TYR A 259 -3.59 -4.63 9.17
C TYR A 259 -3.85 -4.74 10.68
N HIS A 260 -3.49 -5.85 11.29
CA HIS A 260 -3.54 -5.97 12.74
C HIS A 260 -2.40 -5.19 13.38
N VAL A 261 -2.67 -4.52 14.50
CA VAL A 261 -1.71 -3.75 15.29
C VAL A 261 -2.01 -3.97 16.77
N ILE A 262 -0.97 -4.16 17.58
CA ILE A 262 -1.11 -4.18 19.04
C ILE A 262 -0.78 -2.80 19.58
N ILE A 263 -1.69 -2.25 20.36
CA ILE A 263 -1.53 -0.95 21.02
C ILE A 263 -1.74 -1.15 22.52
N LEU A 264 -0.70 -0.88 23.33
CA LEU A 264 -0.72 -1.03 24.78
C LEU A 264 -0.59 0.32 25.46
N ALA A 265 -1.36 0.55 26.52
CA ALA A 265 -1.22 1.73 27.37
C ALA A 265 -0.04 1.53 28.35
N ARG A 266 0.94 2.43 28.29
CA ARG A 266 2.12 2.44 29.17
C ARG A 266 1.86 3.19 30.48
N ASN A 267 0.97 4.20 30.44
CA ASN A 267 0.66 5.11 31.54
C ASN A 267 -0.76 5.68 31.36
N ASP A 268 -1.17 6.59 32.24
CA ASP A 268 -2.50 7.23 32.19
C ASP A 268 -2.73 8.08 30.93
N ILE A 269 -1.70 8.74 30.40
CA ILE A 269 -1.81 9.47 29.12
C ILE A 269 -2.11 8.48 28.02
N GLY A 270 -1.35 7.38 27.94
CA GLY A 270 -1.59 6.32 26.96
C GLY A 270 -2.97 5.67 27.11
N ARG A 271 -3.48 5.51 28.34
CA ARG A 271 -4.83 5.00 28.58
C ARG A 271 -5.90 5.92 27.97
N VAL A 272 -5.76 7.24 28.15
CA VAL A 272 -6.68 8.23 27.55
C VAL A 272 -6.58 8.20 26.04
N ASN A 273 -5.36 8.19 25.48
CA ASN A 273 -5.11 8.12 24.05
C ASN A 273 -5.68 6.84 23.44
N LEU A 274 -5.52 5.70 24.12
CA LEU A 274 -6.12 4.42 23.69
C LEU A 274 -7.65 4.51 23.58
N TYR A 275 -8.32 5.10 24.57
CA TYR A 275 -9.77 5.29 24.51
C TYR A 275 -10.19 6.25 23.38
N GLN A 276 -9.41 7.30 23.11
CA GLN A 276 -9.67 8.21 22.00
C GLN A 276 -9.54 7.50 20.67
N LEU A 277 -8.49 6.69 20.47
CA LEU A 277 -8.28 5.88 19.26
C LEU A 277 -9.42 4.88 19.05
N VAL A 278 -9.80 4.13 20.08
CA VAL A 278 -10.90 3.18 19.99
C VAL A 278 -12.21 3.89 19.68
N SER A 279 -12.48 5.02 20.34
CA SER A 279 -13.69 5.82 20.08
C SER A 279 -13.72 6.35 18.63
N ALA A 280 -12.63 6.93 18.14
CA ALA A 280 -12.52 7.42 16.78
C ALA A 280 -12.71 6.28 15.77
N SER A 281 -12.12 5.11 16.01
CA SER A 281 -12.23 3.94 15.13
C SER A 281 -13.67 3.46 14.97
N HIS A 282 -14.50 3.57 16.00
CA HIS A 282 -15.91 3.20 15.96
C HIS A 282 -16.83 4.31 15.45
N LEU A 283 -16.60 5.56 15.85
CA LEU A 283 -17.51 6.68 15.57
C LEU A 283 -17.24 7.31 14.20
N VAL A 284 -15.97 7.33 13.76
CA VAL A 284 -15.56 8.06 12.56
C VAL A 284 -15.13 7.08 11.44
N TYR A 285 -14.30 6.08 11.77
CA TYR A 285 -13.63 5.26 10.76
C TYR A 285 -14.19 3.83 10.62
N TYR A 286 -15.36 3.55 11.19
CA TYR A 286 -15.97 2.23 11.12
C TYR A 286 -16.47 1.88 9.71
N ASN A 287 -16.00 0.74 9.19
CA ASN A 287 -16.59 0.07 8.03
C ASN A 287 -16.31 -1.43 8.14
N ARG A 288 -17.31 -2.21 8.56
CA ARG A 288 -17.23 -3.63 8.93
C ARG A 288 -16.28 -3.92 10.10
N ARG A 289 -15.29 -3.06 10.35
CA ARG A 289 -14.28 -3.11 11.42
C ARG A 289 -13.99 -1.70 11.90
N PRO A 290 -13.63 -1.51 13.17
CA PRO A 290 -13.17 -0.22 13.68
C PRO A 290 -11.72 0.04 13.22
N ARG A 291 -11.53 0.96 12.28
CA ARG A 291 -10.24 1.28 11.68
C ARG A 291 -9.49 2.35 12.47
N ILE A 292 -8.18 2.17 12.59
CA ILE A 292 -7.27 3.14 13.20
C ILE A 292 -6.33 3.64 12.10
N PRO A 293 -6.51 4.87 11.58
CA PRO A 293 -5.57 5.48 10.65
C PRO A 293 -4.19 5.70 11.29
N LYS A 294 -3.11 5.52 10.55
CA LYS A 294 -1.74 5.81 11.01
C LYS A 294 -1.58 7.27 11.42
N SER A 295 -2.19 8.21 10.68
CA SER A 295 -2.20 9.63 11.02
C SER A 295 -2.79 9.88 12.41
N VAL A 296 -3.97 9.34 12.69
CA VAL A 296 -4.65 9.47 13.98
C VAL A 296 -3.89 8.77 15.11
N LEU A 297 -3.27 7.61 14.81
CA LEU A 297 -2.41 6.94 15.78
C LEU A 297 -1.18 7.80 16.15
N ASN A 298 -0.57 8.46 15.17
CA ASN A 298 0.56 9.35 15.41
C ASN A 298 0.19 10.56 16.29
N GLU A 299 -0.99 11.14 16.10
CA GLU A 299 -1.49 12.24 16.96
C GLU A 299 -1.71 11.82 18.42
N HIS A 300 -2.00 10.54 18.66
CA HIS A 300 -2.32 9.99 19.97
C HIS A 300 -1.24 9.05 20.52
N ARG A 301 -0.02 9.12 19.98
CA ARG A 301 1.04 8.14 20.25
C ARG A 301 1.64 8.23 21.66
N GLU A 302 1.53 9.39 22.32
CA GLU A 302 2.12 9.61 23.64
C GLU A 302 1.56 8.61 24.68
N GLY A 303 2.47 7.96 25.40
CA GLY A 303 2.12 6.99 26.43
C GLY A 303 1.63 5.64 25.92
N LEU A 304 1.68 5.40 24.60
CA LEU A 304 1.38 4.11 23.98
C LEU A 304 2.65 3.35 23.63
N ILE A 305 2.54 2.03 23.65
CA ILE A 305 3.48 1.09 23.02
C ILE A 305 2.75 0.48 21.84
N VAL A 306 3.32 0.62 20.65
CA VAL A 306 2.75 0.10 19.41
C VAL A 306 3.62 -1.03 18.90
N GLY A 307 3.03 -2.10 18.47
CA GLY A 307 3.76 -3.26 17.94
C GLY A 307 3.03 -3.90 16.76
N SER A 308 3.82 -4.44 15.84
CA SER A 308 3.30 -5.31 14.79
C SER A 308 2.66 -6.53 15.45
N ALA A 309 1.45 -6.88 15.02
CA ALA A 309 0.68 -7.96 15.60
C ALA A 309 1.07 -9.35 15.01
N CYS A 310 0.08 -10.10 14.52
CA CYS A 310 0.21 -11.45 13.99
C CYS A 310 0.51 -11.44 12.46
N GLU A 311 0.26 -12.58 11.80
CA GLU A 311 0.38 -12.74 10.34
C GLU A 311 -0.54 -11.82 9.52
N ALA A 312 -1.53 -11.20 10.14
CA ALA A 312 -2.36 -10.16 9.54
C ALA A 312 -1.81 -8.74 9.76
N GLY A 313 -0.67 -8.59 10.45
CA GLY A 313 0.03 -7.33 10.64
C GLY A 313 0.75 -6.87 9.39
N GLU A 314 0.98 -5.55 9.29
CA GLU A 314 1.60 -4.92 8.14
C GLU A 314 3.02 -5.44 7.87
N LEU A 315 3.86 -5.50 8.90
CA LEU A 315 5.24 -5.98 8.79
C LEU A 315 5.30 -7.43 8.30
N TYR A 316 4.49 -8.30 8.87
CA TYR A 316 4.47 -9.70 8.48
C TYR A 316 4.02 -9.87 7.03
N ARG A 317 2.99 -9.11 6.61
CA ARG A 317 2.54 -9.09 5.21
C ARG A 317 3.61 -8.59 4.26
N ALA A 318 4.29 -7.51 4.60
CA ALA A 318 5.37 -6.97 3.79
C ALA A 318 6.52 -7.98 3.60
N LEU A 319 6.86 -8.73 4.65
CA LEU A 319 7.87 -9.79 4.58
C LEU A 319 7.42 -10.96 3.70
N LEU A 320 6.16 -11.42 3.83
CA LEU A 320 5.62 -12.49 2.98
C LEU A 320 5.52 -12.09 1.51
N ASP A 321 5.14 -10.84 1.25
CA ASP A 321 5.06 -10.28 -0.10
C ASP A 321 6.43 -9.98 -0.70
N GLY A 322 7.52 -10.18 0.09
CA GLY A 322 8.90 -9.92 -0.34
C GLY A 322 9.13 -8.47 -0.75
N LYS A 323 8.60 -7.53 0.04
CA LYS A 323 8.83 -6.09 -0.18
C LYS A 323 10.33 -5.77 -0.05
N PRO A 324 10.83 -4.71 -0.70
CA PRO A 324 12.20 -4.24 -0.54
C PRO A 324 12.56 -3.92 0.92
N ASP A 325 13.83 -4.08 1.27
CA ASP A 325 14.32 -3.84 2.64
C ASP A 325 14.02 -2.42 3.12
N GLU A 326 14.07 -1.42 2.24
CA GLU A 326 13.75 -0.03 2.55
C GLU A 326 12.27 0.13 2.95
N THR A 327 11.36 -0.54 2.25
CA THR A 327 9.93 -0.55 2.61
C THR A 327 9.71 -1.24 3.96
N ILE A 328 10.40 -2.36 4.19
CA ILE A 328 10.33 -3.09 5.47
C ILE A 328 10.88 -2.22 6.61
N ALA A 329 12.01 -1.52 6.38
CA ALA A 329 12.60 -0.60 7.35
C ALA A 329 11.64 0.54 7.70
N ALA A 330 11.00 1.17 6.71
CA ALA A 330 10.03 2.24 6.93
C ALA A 330 8.82 1.75 7.76
N ILE A 331 8.36 0.51 7.52
CA ILE A 331 7.30 -0.11 8.33
C ILE A 331 7.79 -0.32 9.78
N VAL A 332 9.02 -0.81 9.96
CA VAL A 332 9.60 -1.02 11.30
C VAL A 332 9.77 0.31 12.04
N ASP A 333 10.24 1.36 11.37
CA ASP A 333 10.42 2.70 11.94
C ASP A 333 9.09 3.34 12.37
N PHE A 334 7.98 2.93 11.75
CA PHE A 334 6.65 3.35 12.18
C PHE A 334 6.28 2.78 13.55
N TYR A 335 6.67 1.54 13.90
CA TYR A 335 6.33 0.87 15.16
C TYR A 335 7.27 1.26 16.29
#